data_b05ba57bdf231b349f9a4e16b2415e84
#
_entry.id   b05ba57bdf231b349f9a4e16b2415e84
#
_cell.length_a   1.000
_cell.length_b   1.000
_cell.length_c   1.000
_cell.angle_alpha   90.00
_cell.angle_beta   90.00
_cell.angle_gamma   90.00
#
_symmetry.space_group_name_H-M   'P 1'
#
loop_
_entity.id
_entity.type
_entity.pdbx_description
1 polymer ?
#
loop_
_entity_poly.entity_id
_entity_poly.type
_entity_poly.pdbx_seq_one_letter_code
_entity_poly.pdbx_strand_id
1 'polypeptide(L)'
;AIKAISESLRIFGMVIFAIIGIFVIFGISLNTVITFLGAITAVILLVFRDTILGFVTGIHVSTSKNLKIGDWIGIPKYNIEGNIQDINLLTTKIVNFDKTISTIPTYDLLSTEIRNHQVMYEGSSRRIKRSIYFNIKSFKFVDNEFYEKVKDINLISEYMDRKLREIAESKKNIPHAERIINGQQLTNIGLFRNYVLNYLKNNPKVDQDEIVLVRQLEISPQGMPLEIYCFANKAELVDYERI
;
A
#
# COMPACT_ATOMS: atom_id res chain seq x y z
N ALA A 1 14.08 33.84 -24.14
CA ALA A 1 14.55 32.47 -23.83
C ALA A 1 15.31 31.87 -25.04
N ILE A 2 14.76 31.78 -26.24
CA ILE A 2 15.37 31.11 -27.41
C ILE A 2 16.69 31.77 -27.84
N LYS A 3 16.81 33.11 -27.83
CA LYS A 3 18.06 33.83 -28.15
C LYS A 3 19.17 33.53 -27.15
N ALA A 4 18.87 33.50 -25.85
CA ALA A 4 19.85 33.18 -24.81
C ALA A 4 20.40 31.73 -24.92
N ILE A 5 19.53 30.77 -25.26
CA ILE A 5 19.92 29.37 -25.50
C ILE A 5 20.82 29.28 -26.74
N SER A 6 20.46 29.94 -27.81
CA SER A 6 21.27 29.96 -29.04
C SER A 6 22.65 30.60 -28.84
N GLU A 7 22.73 31.70 -28.08
CA GLU A 7 24.02 32.34 -27.73
C GLU A 7 24.87 31.46 -26.83
N SER A 8 24.29 30.81 -25.84
CA SER A 8 24.99 29.87 -24.94
C SER A 8 25.57 28.68 -25.73
N LEU A 9 24.79 28.09 -26.66
CA LEU A 9 25.24 26.99 -27.51
C LEU A 9 26.38 27.42 -28.43
N ARG A 10 26.32 28.65 -28.96
CA ARG A 10 27.38 29.21 -29.82
C ARG A 10 28.68 29.44 -29.02
N ILE A 11 28.59 30.01 -27.84
CA ILE A 11 29.76 30.21 -26.94
C ILE A 11 30.36 28.87 -26.58
N PHE A 12 29.56 27.89 -26.20
CA PHE A 12 30.01 26.53 -25.86
C PHE A 12 30.73 25.85 -27.04
N GLY A 13 30.18 25.96 -28.24
CA GLY A 13 30.83 25.46 -29.44
C GLY A 13 32.15 26.14 -29.73
N MET A 14 32.25 27.48 -29.60
CA MET A 14 33.52 28.23 -29.80
C MET A 14 34.58 27.81 -28.77
N VAL A 15 34.20 27.58 -27.51
CA VAL A 15 35.13 27.12 -26.47
C VAL A 15 35.68 25.73 -26.79
N ILE A 16 34.83 24.81 -27.22
CA ILE A 16 35.30 23.47 -27.65
C ILE A 16 36.24 23.55 -28.82
N PHE A 17 35.92 24.31 -29.85
CA PHE A 17 36.78 24.49 -31.03
C PHE A 17 38.11 25.16 -30.65
N ALA A 18 38.11 26.15 -29.76
CA ALA A 18 39.35 26.76 -29.24
C ALA A 18 40.23 25.75 -28.48
N ILE A 19 39.65 24.93 -27.62
CA ILE A 19 40.36 23.85 -26.90
C ILE A 19 40.98 22.89 -27.90
N ILE A 20 40.22 22.37 -28.87
CA ILE A 20 40.72 21.46 -29.90
C ILE A 20 41.86 22.14 -30.69
N GLY A 21 41.70 23.39 -31.11
CA GLY A 21 42.70 24.15 -31.83
C GLY A 21 44.02 24.29 -31.04
N ILE A 22 43.96 24.55 -29.74
CA ILE A 22 45.12 24.60 -28.85
C ILE A 22 45.85 23.24 -28.85
N PHE A 23 45.13 22.13 -28.68
CA PHE A 23 45.72 20.79 -28.67
C PHE A 23 46.43 20.43 -30.02
N VAL A 24 45.83 20.84 -31.14
CA VAL A 24 46.44 20.64 -32.47
C VAL A 24 47.72 21.45 -32.59
N ILE A 25 47.77 22.71 -32.15
CA ILE A 25 48.95 23.58 -32.20
C ILE A 25 50.11 22.99 -31.36
N PHE A 26 49.80 22.40 -30.22
CA PHE A 26 50.81 21.77 -29.35
C PHE A 26 51.18 20.34 -29.77
N GLY A 27 50.66 19.81 -30.85
CA GLY A 27 50.95 18.48 -31.39
C GLY A 27 50.47 17.33 -30.47
N ILE A 28 49.44 17.60 -29.66
CA ILE A 28 48.89 16.59 -28.75
C ILE A 28 48.00 15.62 -29.53
N SER A 29 48.18 14.31 -29.27
CA SER A 29 47.46 13.28 -29.99
C SER A 29 45.94 13.39 -29.79
N LEU A 30 45.14 13.12 -30.82
CA LEU A 30 43.70 13.15 -30.76
C LEU A 30 43.14 12.23 -29.64
N ASN A 31 43.76 11.07 -29.42
CA ASN A 31 43.40 10.16 -28.35
C ASN A 31 43.54 10.80 -26.95
N THR A 32 44.59 11.60 -26.73
CA THR A 32 44.78 12.32 -25.45
C THR A 32 43.70 13.36 -25.26
N VAL A 33 43.30 14.08 -26.34
CA VAL A 33 42.22 15.06 -26.30
C VAL A 33 40.89 14.41 -25.95
N ILE A 34 40.56 13.29 -26.60
CA ILE A 34 39.30 12.56 -26.33
C ILE A 34 39.29 12.04 -24.88
N THR A 35 40.42 11.50 -24.41
CA THR A 35 40.54 11.01 -23.02
C THR A 35 40.32 12.14 -22.01
N PHE A 36 40.94 13.29 -22.23
CA PHE A 36 40.80 14.46 -21.35
C PHE A 36 39.41 15.03 -21.35
N LEU A 37 38.77 15.20 -22.52
CA LEU A 37 37.38 15.65 -22.64
C LEU A 37 36.42 14.64 -22.01
N GLY A 38 36.68 13.34 -22.20
CA GLY A 38 35.91 12.28 -21.57
C GLY A 38 35.96 12.33 -20.02
N ALA A 39 37.15 12.55 -19.48
CA ALA A 39 37.33 12.69 -18.02
C ALA A 39 36.58 13.91 -17.47
N ILE A 40 36.69 15.07 -18.13
CA ILE A 40 35.94 16.26 -17.74
C ILE A 40 34.43 16.02 -17.83
N THR A 41 33.97 15.42 -18.92
CA THR A 41 32.56 15.09 -19.09
C THR A 41 32.05 14.17 -17.98
N ALA A 42 32.83 13.16 -17.61
CA ALA A 42 32.47 12.26 -16.50
C ALA A 42 32.30 12.99 -15.17
N VAL A 43 33.22 13.93 -14.87
CA VAL A 43 33.16 14.76 -13.67
C VAL A 43 31.90 15.65 -13.70
N ILE A 44 31.63 16.30 -14.84
CA ILE A 44 30.44 17.16 -15.00
C ILE A 44 29.16 16.32 -14.80
N LEU A 45 29.06 15.16 -15.45
CA LEU A 45 27.92 14.27 -15.28
C LEU A 45 27.72 13.80 -13.84
N LEU A 46 28.84 13.57 -13.12
CA LEU A 46 28.78 13.19 -11.71
C LEU A 46 28.24 14.33 -10.84
N VAL A 47 28.70 15.57 -11.07
CA VAL A 47 28.25 16.76 -10.32
C VAL A 47 26.78 17.07 -10.59
N PHE A 48 26.34 16.92 -11.83
CA PHE A 48 24.96 17.24 -12.24
C PHE A 48 24.02 16.03 -12.22
N ARG A 49 24.47 14.87 -11.73
CA ARG A 49 23.69 13.63 -11.72
C ARG A 49 22.27 13.81 -11.17
N ASP A 50 22.16 14.40 -9.99
CA ASP A 50 20.86 14.53 -9.29
C ASP A 50 19.94 15.54 -10.01
N THR A 51 20.52 16.57 -10.61
CA THR A 51 19.78 17.54 -11.44
C THR A 51 19.22 16.86 -12.69
N ILE A 52 20.03 16.03 -13.38
CA ILE A 52 19.61 15.28 -14.57
C ILE A 52 18.51 14.29 -14.20
N LEU A 53 18.71 13.52 -13.11
CA LEU A 53 17.71 12.59 -12.62
C LEU A 53 16.41 13.29 -12.23
N GLY A 54 16.48 14.45 -11.55
CA GLY A 54 15.31 15.26 -11.20
C GLY A 54 14.56 15.75 -12.44
N PHE A 55 15.29 16.18 -13.48
CA PHE A 55 14.68 16.60 -14.75
C PHE A 55 13.95 15.45 -15.45
N VAL A 56 14.59 14.30 -15.59
CA VAL A 56 13.99 13.10 -16.18
C VAL A 56 12.75 12.67 -15.38
N THR A 57 12.84 12.67 -14.04
CA THR A 57 11.73 12.35 -13.15
C THR A 57 10.58 13.33 -13.32
N GLY A 58 10.87 14.64 -13.36
CA GLY A 58 9.85 15.67 -13.56
C GLY A 58 9.07 15.47 -14.86
N ILE A 59 9.76 15.16 -15.97
CA ILE A 59 9.13 14.82 -17.23
C ILE A 59 8.28 13.55 -17.10
N HIS A 60 8.84 12.49 -16.49
CA HIS A 60 8.15 11.22 -16.35
C HIS A 60 6.87 11.35 -15.49
N VAL A 61 6.94 12.05 -14.38
CA VAL A 61 5.78 12.29 -13.50
C VAL A 61 4.74 13.15 -14.22
N SER A 62 5.15 14.17 -14.95
CA SER A 62 4.23 15.03 -15.72
C SER A 62 3.51 14.31 -16.85
N THR A 63 4.14 13.28 -17.45
CA THR A 63 3.55 12.48 -18.53
C THR A 63 2.81 11.24 -17.99
N SER A 64 3.20 10.72 -16.85
CA SER A 64 2.53 9.59 -16.20
C SER A 64 1.29 10.10 -15.44
N LYS A 65 0.19 9.35 -15.53
CA LYS A 65 -1.03 9.67 -14.77
C LYS A 65 -0.99 9.17 -13.31
N ASN A 66 0.15 8.60 -12.89
CA ASN A 66 0.25 7.88 -11.62
C ASN A 66 0.43 8.80 -10.40
N LEU A 67 0.99 10.00 -10.61
CA LEU A 67 1.21 11.00 -9.56
C LEU A 67 0.87 12.38 -10.10
N LYS A 68 0.09 13.14 -9.33
CA LYS A 68 -0.33 14.51 -9.66
C LYS A 68 -0.18 15.42 -8.44
N ILE A 69 -0.06 16.73 -8.70
CA ILE A 69 -0.21 17.73 -7.64
C ILE A 69 -1.61 17.61 -7.04
N GLY A 70 -1.67 17.57 -5.71
CA GLY A 70 -2.89 17.34 -4.94
C GLY A 70 -3.08 15.89 -4.49
N ASP A 71 -2.41 14.91 -5.09
CA ASP A 71 -2.55 13.49 -4.71
C ASP A 71 -2.10 13.27 -3.26
N TRP A 72 -2.86 12.48 -2.54
CA TRP A 72 -2.48 11.95 -1.25
C TRP A 72 -1.51 10.78 -1.43
N ILE A 73 -0.28 10.95 -0.98
CA ILE A 73 0.77 9.94 -1.07
C ILE A 73 1.39 9.60 0.28
N GLY A 74 1.90 8.38 0.39
CA GLY A 74 2.77 7.94 1.47
C GLY A 74 4.14 7.54 0.93
N ILE A 75 5.22 7.95 1.60
CA ILE A 75 6.60 7.58 1.30
C ILE A 75 7.20 6.92 2.54
N PRO A 76 7.15 5.58 2.62
CA PRO A 76 7.59 4.84 3.82
C PRO A 76 9.06 5.10 4.19
N LYS A 77 9.93 5.26 3.20
CA LYS A 77 11.36 5.57 3.40
C LYS A 77 11.60 6.75 4.33
N TYR A 78 10.76 7.77 4.25
CA TYR A 78 10.87 9.01 5.01
C TYR A 78 9.82 9.16 6.11
N ASN A 79 8.94 8.17 6.25
CA ASN A 79 7.77 8.23 7.12
C ASN A 79 6.90 9.48 6.86
N ILE A 80 6.75 9.84 5.58
CA ILE A 80 5.99 10.99 5.11
C ILE A 80 4.63 10.49 4.63
N GLU A 81 3.56 11.18 5.02
CA GLU A 81 2.22 10.97 4.51
C GLU A 81 1.49 12.32 4.40
N GLY A 82 1.05 12.67 3.19
CA GLY A 82 0.41 13.94 2.93
C GLY A 82 0.10 14.16 1.46
N ASN A 83 -0.29 15.39 1.12
CA ASN A 83 -0.66 15.75 -0.24
C ASN A 83 0.50 16.45 -0.95
N ILE A 84 0.72 16.08 -2.21
CA ILE A 84 1.71 16.75 -3.06
C ILE A 84 1.26 18.20 -3.28
N GLN A 85 2.07 19.15 -2.81
CA GLN A 85 1.81 20.57 -3.01
C GLN A 85 2.42 21.08 -4.31
N ASP A 86 3.66 20.65 -4.60
CA ASP A 86 4.42 21.12 -5.75
C ASP A 86 5.48 20.10 -6.16
N ILE A 87 5.75 20.01 -7.45
CA ILE A 87 6.79 19.15 -8.05
C ILE A 87 7.69 20.04 -8.91
N ASN A 88 8.85 20.35 -8.38
CA ASN A 88 9.89 21.09 -9.09
C ASN A 88 10.96 20.17 -9.65
N LEU A 89 11.89 20.71 -10.46
CA LEU A 89 12.97 19.99 -11.08
C LEU A 89 13.87 19.24 -10.08
N LEU A 90 14.16 19.87 -8.93
CA LEU A 90 15.09 19.34 -7.93
C LEU A 90 14.35 18.79 -6.69
N THR A 91 13.24 19.42 -6.33
CA THR A 91 12.54 19.13 -5.07
C THR A 91 11.05 19.02 -5.26
N THR A 92 10.46 18.10 -4.52
CA THR A 92 9.00 17.95 -4.39
C THR A 92 8.59 18.31 -2.96
N LYS A 93 7.55 19.14 -2.84
CA LYS A 93 6.98 19.57 -1.56
C LYS A 93 5.70 18.79 -1.27
N ILE A 94 5.60 18.30 -0.05
CA ILE A 94 4.46 17.52 0.45
C ILE A 94 3.96 18.18 1.72
N VAL A 95 2.68 18.52 1.76
CA VAL A 95 2.00 19.00 2.98
C VAL A 95 1.51 17.78 3.75
N ASN A 96 2.14 17.50 4.88
CA ASN A 96 1.78 16.41 5.77
C ASN A 96 0.43 16.67 6.46
N PHE A 97 -0.21 15.63 6.99
CA PHE A 97 -1.49 15.79 7.71
C PHE A 97 -1.36 16.55 9.04
N ASP A 98 -0.18 16.58 9.63
CA ASP A 98 0.13 17.42 10.81
C ASP A 98 0.35 18.90 10.46
N LYS A 99 0.13 19.30 9.18
CA LYS A 99 0.34 20.64 8.62
C LYS A 99 1.80 21.07 8.47
N THR A 100 2.76 20.19 8.68
CA THR A 100 4.15 20.44 8.32
C THR A 100 4.39 20.26 6.82
N ILE A 101 5.48 20.81 6.30
CA ILE A 101 5.89 20.66 4.90
C ILE A 101 7.16 19.82 4.86
N SER A 102 7.09 18.67 4.20
CA SER A 102 8.27 17.87 3.86
C SER A 102 8.74 18.22 2.46
N THR A 103 10.06 18.37 2.30
CA THR A 103 10.69 18.59 1.00
C THR A 103 11.66 17.43 0.73
N ILE A 104 11.47 16.75 -0.38
CA ILE A 104 12.31 15.60 -0.81
C ILE A 104 12.91 15.88 -2.18
N PRO A 105 14.03 15.21 -2.55
CA PRO A 105 14.51 15.23 -3.93
C PRO A 105 13.47 14.66 -4.89
N THR A 106 13.23 15.34 -6.02
CA THR A 106 12.21 14.89 -6.99
C THR A 106 12.52 13.52 -7.58
N TYR A 107 13.80 13.16 -7.75
CA TYR A 107 14.17 11.85 -8.26
C TYR A 107 13.71 10.68 -7.35
N ASP A 108 13.47 10.94 -6.07
CA ASP A 108 12.95 9.94 -5.14
C ASP A 108 11.53 9.49 -5.47
N LEU A 109 10.77 10.30 -6.20
CA LEU A 109 9.46 9.88 -6.70
C LEU A 109 9.51 8.68 -7.67
N LEU A 110 10.67 8.40 -8.27
CA LEU A 110 10.90 7.22 -9.11
C LEU A 110 11.75 6.14 -8.44
N SER A 111 12.63 6.54 -7.51
CA SER A 111 13.63 5.64 -6.94
C SER A 111 13.21 4.97 -5.64
N THR A 112 12.07 5.38 -5.05
CA THR A 112 11.56 4.82 -3.79
C THR A 112 10.13 4.30 -3.94
N GLU A 113 9.69 3.50 -2.97
CA GLU A 113 8.30 3.09 -2.88
C GLU A 113 7.41 4.30 -2.57
N ILE A 114 6.43 4.54 -3.43
CA ILE A 114 5.38 5.54 -3.21
C ILE A 114 4.04 4.83 -3.18
N ARG A 115 3.28 5.08 -2.12
CA ARG A 115 1.89 4.63 -1.99
C ARG A 115 0.97 5.77 -2.38
N ASN A 116 0.31 5.65 -3.53
CA ASN A 116 -0.71 6.60 -3.92
C ASN A 116 -2.04 6.21 -3.26
N HIS A 117 -2.43 6.96 -2.22
CA HIS A 117 -3.69 6.77 -1.51
C HIS A 117 -4.88 7.45 -2.21
N GLN A 118 -4.61 8.33 -3.17
CA GLN A 118 -5.66 9.03 -3.92
C GLN A 118 -6.56 8.05 -4.68
N VAL A 119 -6.00 6.96 -5.20
CA VAL A 119 -6.75 5.89 -5.90
C VAL A 119 -7.81 5.26 -4.97
N MET A 120 -7.45 5.02 -3.71
CA MET A 120 -8.36 4.52 -2.69
C MET A 120 -9.46 5.57 -2.38
N TYR A 121 -9.07 6.84 -2.26
CA TYR A 121 -10.00 7.93 -1.95
C TYR A 121 -11.00 8.16 -3.08
N GLU A 122 -10.55 8.18 -4.32
CA GLU A 122 -11.39 8.32 -5.52
C GLU A 122 -12.29 7.09 -5.75
N GLY A 123 -11.80 5.89 -5.43
CA GLY A 123 -12.57 4.64 -5.50
C GLY A 123 -13.63 4.49 -4.41
N SER A 124 -13.67 5.40 -3.44
CA SER A 124 -14.62 5.41 -2.31
C SER A 124 -14.62 4.11 -1.49
N SER A 125 -13.61 3.25 -1.62
CA SER A 125 -13.52 1.98 -0.92
C SER A 125 -12.24 1.92 -0.09
N ARG A 126 -12.35 1.80 1.24
CA ARG A 126 -11.22 1.78 2.17
C ARG A 126 -11.19 0.48 2.95
N ARG A 127 -10.02 -0.19 2.92
CA ARG A 127 -9.82 -1.47 3.57
C ARG A 127 -9.89 -1.37 5.09
N ILE A 128 -10.72 -2.23 5.70
CA ILE A 128 -10.75 -2.53 7.13
C ILE A 128 -9.97 -3.83 7.33
N LYS A 129 -8.89 -3.77 8.12
CA LYS A 129 -8.11 -4.95 8.53
C LYS A 129 -7.83 -4.82 10.01
N ARG A 130 -8.66 -5.44 10.84
CA ARG A 130 -8.55 -5.39 12.31
C ARG A 130 -8.69 -6.79 12.90
N SER A 131 -8.01 -7.04 14.02
CA SER A 131 -8.07 -8.32 14.71
C SER A 131 -8.61 -8.15 16.13
N ILE A 132 -9.49 -9.08 16.52
CA ILE A 132 -9.96 -9.24 17.90
C ILE A 132 -9.21 -10.43 18.48
N TYR A 133 -8.57 -10.26 19.62
CA TYR A 133 -7.81 -11.32 20.28
C TYR A 133 -8.67 -12.06 21.29
N PHE A 134 -8.71 -13.38 21.17
CA PHE A 134 -9.46 -14.24 22.06
C PHE A 134 -8.52 -15.09 22.94
N ASN A 135 -8.87 -15.21 24.19
CA ASN A 135 -8.20 -16.16 25.09
C ASN A 135 -8.53 -17.59 24.65
N ILE A 136 -7.51 -18.40 24.36
CA ILE A 136 -7.69 -19.79 23.91
C ILE A 136 -8.47 -20.62 24.93
N LYS A 137 -8.32 -20.33 26.23
CA LYS A 137 -9.04 -21.02 27.32
C LYS A 137 -10.55 -20.77 27.29
N SER A 138 -11.03 -19.76 26.55
CA SER A 138 -12.47 -19.48 26.39
C SER A 138 -13.14 -20.35 25.32
N PHE A 139 -12.34 -21.09 24.52
CA PHE A 139 -12.89 -21.93 23.48
C PHE A 139 -13.51 -23.17 24.05
N LYS A 140 -14.72 -23.44 23.59
CA LYS A 140 -15.48 -24.62 24.02
C LYS A 140 -16.36 -25.13 22.91
N PHE A 141 -16.70 -26.40 22.98
CA PHE A 141 -17.74 -26.99 22.14
C PHE A 141 -19.11 -26.42 22.56
N VAL A 142 -20.01 -26.35 21.58
CA VAL A 142 -21.39 -25.94 21.83
C VAL A 142 -22.15 -27.13 22.45
N ASP A 143 -22.49 -26.99 23.72
CA ASP A 143 -23.40 -27.88 24.43
C ASP A 143 -24.85 -27.41 24.32
N ASN A 144 -25.79 -28.18 24.85
CA ASN A 144 -27.21 -27.86 24.79
C ASN A 144 -27.56 -26.54 25.51
N GLU A 145 -26.89 -26.25 26.63
CA GLU A 145 -27.11 -25.01 27.37
C GLU A 145 -26.69 -23.79 26.56
N PHE A 146 -25.52 -23.85 25.91
CA PHE A 146 -25.04 -22.79 25.04
C PHE A 146 -25.92 -22.65 23.80
N TYR A 147 -26.32 -23.79 23.20
CA TYR A 147 -27.23 -23.78 22.05
C TYR A 147 -28.53 -23.03 22.35
N GLU A 148 -29.19 -23.33 23.47
CA GLU A 148 -30.43 -22.65 23.87
C GLU A 148 -30.25 -21.13 24.04
N LYS A 149 -29.06 -20.68 24.46
CA LYS A 149 -28.74 -19.26 24.62
C LYS A 149 -28.59 -18.51 23.29
N VAL A 150 -28.22 -19.21 22.22
CA VAL A 150 -27.82 -18.55 20.95
C VAL A 150 -28.71 -18.92 19.76
N LYS A 151 -29.61 -19.90 19.89
CA LYS A 151 -30.45 -20.40 18.78
C LYS A 151 -31.32 -19.32 18.13
N ASP A 152 -31.74 -18.32 18.90
CA ASP A 152 -32.66 -17.26 18.45
C ASP A 152 -31.89 -16.05 17.86
N ILE A 153 -30.56 -16.14 17.70
CA ILE A 153 -29.77 -15.09 17.08
C ILE A 153 -29.90 -15.20 15.55
N ASN A 154 -30.66 -14.33 14.92
CA ASN A 154 -31.00 -14.36 13.49
C ASN A 154 -29.79 -14.52 12.57
N LEU A 155 -28.65 -13.88 12.88
CA LEU A 155 -27.47 -13.90 12.05
C LEU A 155 -26.73 -15.23 12.02
N ILE A 156 -27.02 -16.16 12.94
CA ILE A 156 -26.36 -17.47 13.02
C ILE A 156 -27.33 -18.66 13.00
N SER A 157 -28.62 -18.47 13.12
CA SER A 157 -29.60 -19.55 13.20
C SER A 157 -29.53 -20.49 11.97
N GLU A 158 -29.56 -19.94 10.77
CA GLU A 158 -29.44 -20.73 9.52
C GLU A 158 -28.09 -21.48 9.42
N TYR A 159 -27.01 -20.82 9.78
CA TYR A 159 -25.70 -21.47 9.83
C TYR A 159 -25.65 -22.60 10.83
N MET A 160 -26.21 -22.40 12.00
CA MET A 160 -26.26 -23.37 13.08
C MET A 160 -27.04 -24.63 12.68
N ASP A 161 -28.24 -24.44 12.11
CA ASP A 161 -29.10 -25.53 11.63
C ASP A 161 -28.42 -26.34 10.52
N ARG A 162 -27.78 -25.66 9.59
CA ARG A 162 -27.01 -26.31 8.53
C ARG A 162 -25.86 -27.13 9.12
N LYS A 163 -25.08 -26.53 10.02
CA LYS A 163 -23.91 -27.17 10.63
C LYS A 163 -24.27 -28.35 11.50
N LEU A 164 -25.36 -28.28 12.26
CA LEU A 164 -25.83 -29.40 13.06
C LEU A 164 -26.26 -30.58 12.16
N ARG A 165 -26.91 -30.32 11.03
CA ARG A 165 -27.24 -31.35 10.03
C ARG A 165 -25.98 -32.00 9.44
N GLU A 166 -25.00 -31.19 9.02
CA GLU A 166 -23.72 -31.70 8.51
C GLU A 166 -22.99 -32.55 9.54
N ILE A 167 -22.95 -32.13 10.79
CA ILE A 167 -22.34 -32.88 11.91
C ILE A 167 -23.07 -34.19 12.15
N ALA A 168 -24.40 -34.18 12.20
CA ALA A 168 -25.21 -35.40 12.37
C ALA A 168 -24.97 -36.39 11.23
N GLU A 169 -24.90 -35.91 9.99
CA GLU A 169 -24.59 -36.74 8.81
C GLU A 169 -23.20 -37.35 8.89
N SER A 170 -22.18 -36.52 9.20
CA SER A 170 -20.78 -36.97 9.30
C SER A 170 -20.57 -38.01 10.40
N LYS A 171 -21.36 -37.96 11.47
CA LYS A 171 -21.26 -38.92 12.58
C LYS A 171 -21.86 -40.30 12.32
N LYS A 172 -22.72 -40.45 11.32
CA LYS A 172 -23.38 -41.74 11.02
C LYS A 172 -22.42 -42.91 10.78
N ASN A 173 -21.26 -42.62 10.20
CA ASN A 173 -20.27 -43.60 9.82
C ASN A 173 -19.03 -43.62 10.75
N ILE A 174 -19.06 -42.90 11.88
CA ILE A 174 -17.93 -42.83 12.80
C ILE A 174 -18.21 -43.72 14.02
N PRO A 175 -17.36 -44.75 14.30
CA PRO A 175 -17.46 -45.55 15.53
C PRO A 175 -17.33 -44.65 16.78
N HIS A 176 -18.16 -44.91 17.78
CA HIS A 176 -18.17 -44.16 19.04
C HIS A 176 -18.41 -42.62 18.82
N ALA A 177 -19.30 -42.26 17.89
CA ALA A 177 -19.63 -40.87 17.56
C ALA A 177 -20.30 -40.13 18.74
N GLU A 178 -20.76 -40.82 19.79
CA GLU A 178 -21.24 -40.28 21.02
C GLU A 178 -20.17 -39.51 21.81
N ARG A 179 -18.90 -39.84 21.64
CA ARG A 179 -17.79 -39.14 22.26
C ARG A 179 -17.54 -37.82 21.53
N ILE A 180 -17.44 -36.71 22.30
CA ILE A 180 -17.24 -35.36 21.78
C ILE A 180 -16.04 -35.23 20.86
N ILE A 181 -14.98 -36.04 21.12
CA ILE A 181 -13.72 -36.00 20.37
C ILE A 181 -13.83 -36.68 19.00
N ASN A 182 -14.83 -37.55 18.81
CA ASN A 182 -15.02 -38.31 17.58
C ASN A 182 -15.93 -37.52 16.63
N GLY A 183 -15.39 -37.08 15.51
CA GLY A 183 -16.11 -36.34 14.46
C GLY A 183 -16.10 -34.82 14.65
N GLN A 184 -16.79 -34.17 13.73
CA GLN A 184 -16.88 -32.69 13.75
C GLN A 184 -17.76 -32.21 14.91
N GLN A 185 -17.38 -31.07 15.47
CA GLN A 185 -18.12 -30.39 16.53
C GLN A 185 -18.32 -28.93 16.21
N LEU A 186 -19.40 -28.37 16.72
CA LEU A 186 -19.64 -26.94 16.67
C LEU A 186 -18.92 -26.27 17.86
N THR A 187 -18.24 -25.17 17.60
CA THR A 187 -17.50 -24.40 18.60
C THR A 187 -18.05 -22.99 18.75
N ASN A 188 -17.93 -22.41 19.94
CA ASN A 188 -18.34 -21.04 20.20
C ASN A 188 -17.60 -20.02 19.26
N ILE A 189 -16.32 -20.22 19.02
CA ILE A 189 -15.56 -19.35 18.11
C ILE A 189 -16.00 -19.51 16.64
N GLY A 190 -16.40 -20.71 16.22
CA GLY A 190 -16.99 -20.97 14.89
C GLY A 190 -18.31 -20.23 14.70
N LEU A 191 -19.18 -20.24 15.73
CA LEU A 191 -20.41 -19.46 15.72
C LEU A 191 -20.14 -17.96 15.67
N PHE A 192 -19.25 -17.47 16.52
CA PHE A 192 -18.90 -16.05 16.54
C PHE A 192 -18.31 -15.57 15.21
N ARG A 193 -17.43 -16.37 14.59
CA ARG A 193 -16.89 -16.06 13.27
C ARG A 193 -18.01 -15.88 12.23
N ASN A 194 -18.99 -16.76 12.23
CA ASN A 194 -20.12 -16.67 11.30
C ASN A 194 -21.06 -15.50 11.64
N TYR A 195 -21.27 -15.23 12.92
CA TYR A 195 -22.00 -14.04 13.35
C TYR A 195 -21.37 -12.77 12.75
N VAL A 196 -20.06 -12.59 12.94
CA VAL A 196 -19.34 -11.42 12.43
C VAL A 196 -19.40 -11.38 10.89
N LEU A 197 -19.21 -12.51 10.22
CA LEU A 197 -19.29 -12.59 8.75
C LEU A 197 -20.66 -12.13 8.25
N ASN A 198 -21.75 -12.64 8.83
CA ASN A 198 -23.10 -12.29 8.43
C ASN A 198 -23.47 -10.85 8.82
N TYR A 199 -22.98 -10.37 9.97
CA TYR A 199 -23.11 -8.97 10.35
C TYR A 199 -22.50 -8.03 9.31
N LEU A 200 -21.27 -8.31 8.86
CA LEU A 200 -20.58 -7.52 7.86
C LEU A 200 -21.28 -7.58 6.49
N LYS A 201 -21.75 -8.76 6.09
CA LYS A 201 -22.50 -8.94 4.83
C LYS A 201 -23.83 -8.20 4.80
N ASN A 202 -24.46 -7.99 5.95
CA ASN A 202 -25.72 -7.27 6.07
C ASN A 202 -25.53 -5.79 6.44
N ASN A 203 -24.29 -5.33 6.64
CA ASN A 203 -24.01 -3.95 7.00
C ASN A 203 -23.94 -3.06 5.75
N PRO A 204 -24.84 -2.07 5.58
CA PRO A 204 -24.87 -1.20 4.40
C PRO A 204 -23.63 -0.28 4.27
N LYS A 205 -22.82 -0.18 5.31
CA LYS A 205 -21.57 0.60 5.29
C LYS A 205 -20.37 -0.21 4.81
N VAL A 206 -20.52 -1.52 4.65
CA VAL A 206 -19.50 -2.43 4.10
C VAL A 206 -19.76 -2.60 2.61
N ASP A 207 -18.71 -2.45 1.83
CA ASP A 207 -18.74 -2.67 0.39
C ASP A 207 -18.92 -4.17 0.12
N GLN A 208 -20.06 -4.54 -0.48
CA GLN A 208 -20.42 -5.94 -0.74
C GLN A 208 -19.86 -6.45 -2.07
N ASP A 209 -19.37 -5.56 -2.94
CA ASP A 209 -18.69 -5.92 -4.20
C ASP A 209 -17.24 -6.32 -3.95
N GLU A 210 -16.73 -5.98 -2.78
CA GLU A 210 -15.38 -6.30 -2.34
C GLU A 210 -15.34 -7.53 -1.42
N ILE A 211 -14.13 -8.03 -1.15
CA ILE A 211 -13.92 -9.22 -0.30
C ILE A 211 -14.34 -8.94 1.14
N VAL A 212 -15.26 -9.74 1.66
CA VAL A 212 -15.62 -9.79 3.08
C VAL A 212 -15.14 -11.12 3.67
N LEU A 213 -14.16 -11.07 4.55
CA LEU A 213 -13.53 -12.24 5.13
C LEU A 213 -13.37 -12.10 6.65
N VAL A 214 -13.71 -13.17 7.37
CA VAL A 214 -13.45 -13.31 8.81
C VAL A 214 -12.69 -14.61 9.02
N ARG A 215 -11.45 -14.54 9.50
CA ARG A 215 -10.55 -15.70 9.62
C ARG A 215 -9.75 -15.71 10.92
N GLN A 216 -9.45 -16.91 11.37
CA GLN A 216 -8.50 -17.13 12.46
C GLN A 216 -7.08 -17.07 11.90
N LEU A 217 -6.21 -16.35 12.61
CA LEU A 217 -4.79 -16.28 12.29
C LEU A 217 -3.99 -17.13 13.26
N GLU A 218 -2.68 -17.13 13.07
CA GLU A 218 -1.74 -17.85 13.94
C GLU A 218 -1.84 -17.36 15.39
N ILE A 219 -1.76 -18.30 16.31
CA ILE A 219 -1.87 -18.03 17.74
C ILE A 219 -0.63 -17.27 18.20
N SER A 220 -0.86 -16.21 18.96
CA SER A 220 0.18 -15.38 19.56
C SER A 220 0.14 -15.44 21.08
N PRO A 221 1.16 -14.93 21.80
CA PRO A 221 1.12 -14.82 23.26
C PRO A 221 -0.07 -14.01 23.81
N GLN A 222 -0.64 -13.10 23.00
CA GLN A 222 -1.84 -12.32 23.35
C GLN A 222 -3.14 -13.09 23.17
N GLY A 223 -3.10 -14.24 22.50
CA GLY A 223 -4.26 -15.08 22.23
C GLY A 223 -4.40 -15.42 20.75
N MET A 224 -5.56 -15.97 20.36
CA MET A 224 -5.90 -16.24 18.97
C MET A 224 -6.55 -15.01 18.32
N PRO A 225 -5.93 -14.43 17.29
CA PRO A 225 -6.55 -13.32 16.56
C PRO A 225 -7.63 -13.83 15.61
N LEU A 226 -8.80 -13.20 15.67
CA LEU A 226 -9.82 -13.30 14.64
C LEU A 226 -9.75 -12.04 13.78
N GLU A 227 -9.20 -12.16 12.57
CA GLU A 227 -9.06 -11.05 11.64
C GLU A 227 -10.38 -10.80 10.92
N ILE A 228 -10.81 -9.55 10.94
CA ILE A 228 -11.86 -8.98 10.13
C ILE A 228 -11.19 -8.27 8.95
N TYR A 229 -11.51 -8.68 7.74
CA TYR A 229 -11.00 -8.11 6.51
C TYR A 229 -12.18 -7.81 5.59
N CYS A 230 -12.43 -6.53 5.37
CA CYS A 230 -13.49 -6.05 4.48
C CYS A 230 -13.14 -4.65 3.99
N PHE A 231 -14.04 -4.05 3.20
CA PHE A 231 -13.89 -2.69 2.73
C PHE A 231 -15.09 -1.85 3.17
N ALA A 232 -14.81 -0.64 3.63
CA ALA A 232 -15.84 0.36 3.87
C ALA A 232 -16.26 0.97 2.53
N ASN A 233 -17.53 1.28 2.36
CA ASN A 233 -18.05 1.95 1.15
C ASN A 233 -17.79 3.47 1.15
N LYS A 234 -16.94 3.96 2.06
CA LYS A 234 -16.46 5.34 2.13
C LYS A 234 -14.99 5.38 2.53
N ALA A 235 -14.22 6.18 1.81
CA ALA A 235 -12.78 6.32 2.05
C ALA A 235 -12.43 7.39 3.09
N GLU A 236 -13.35 8.33 3.38
CA GLU A 236 -13.11 9.39 4.34
C GLU A 236 -12.89 8.84 5.75
N LEU A 237 -11.84 9.33 6.43
CA LEU A 237 -11.39 8.78 7.70
C LEU A 237 -12.47 8.79 8.78
N VAL A 238 -13.23 9.88 8.90
CA VAL A 238 -14.26 10.03 9.94
C VAL A 238 -15.40 9.04 9.72
N ASP A 239 -15.84 8.85 8.50
CA ASP A 239 -16.91 7.91 8.16
C ASP A 239 -16.44 6.46 8.29
N TYR A 240 -15.19 6.18 7.88
CA TYR A 240 -14.54 4.89 8.04
C TYR A 240 -14.42 4.45 9.50
N GLU A 241 -14.05 5.36 10.41
CA GLU A 241 -13.92 5.04 11.86
C GLU A 241 -15.28 4.87 12.57
N ARG A 242 -16.41 5.18 11.92
CA ARG A 242 -17.78 4.99 12.43
C ARG A 242 -18.40 3.64 12.08
N ILE A 243 -17.65 2.81 11.36
CA ILE A 243 -18.08 1.47 10.97
C ILE A 243 -17.67 0.44 12.01
#